data_264f527b750ce599e3ca404f8bb42950
#
_entry.id   264f527b750ce599e3ca404f8bb42950
#
_cell.length_a   1.000
_cell.length_b   1.000
_cell.length_c   1.000
_cell.angle_alpha   90.00
_cell.angle_beta   90.00
_cell.angle_gamma   90.00
#
_symmetry.space_group_name_H-M   'P 1'
#
loop_
_entity.id
_entity.type
_entity.pdbx_description
1 polymer ?
#
loop_
_entity_poly.entity_id
_entity_poly.type
_entity_poly.pdbx_seq_one_letter_code
_entity_poly.pdbx_strand_id
1 'polypeptide(L)'
;MLRKDELYLVALSGGADSVCLLRCLKALGYRLEAIHCNFRLRGEESDRDELFCQELCRKLDVPLHLAHFDTRGYARLHHVSIEMAARELRYAHFKNLCKDMGAGGVCVGHHKDDSVETILINLVRSTGIHGLTGIAPENDCIYRPLLCVSRKEITDYLHTIQQNYITDSTNLVADVQRNKMRLEVIPLLESVNPAAQQNILQTALRLADVVSILDGWMEQVARWKPRGPYWYFPLKEVTHEYVLWYLLKNYHFSSKQVDNIYANRNNGSGRVWISKTHELLIDRGQLVLAQRNDEPQKTIIIPEPGVYRYDATLKVRLSVTTAPTSVQTVKDKRCAYMDFDKASFPLVLRPVQPADRFQPFGMKGTKLLSDYMTDRKMSLFEKRRQQVLTDHQGHILWVVEERLADPCKMTTATQTILKVEMLRS
;
A
#
# COMPACT_ATOMS: atom_id res chain seq x y z
N MET A 1 -22.09 -13.36 9.09
CA MET A 1 -22.04 -11.97 8.60
C MET A 1 -22.41 -11.02 9.76
N LEU A 2 -23.68 -10.68 10.04
CA LEU A 2 -24.02 -9.77 11.16
C LEU A 2 -24.39 -10.54 12.42
N ARG A 3 -23.99 -10.01 13.59
CA ARG A 3 -24.26 -10.58 14.93
C ARG A 3 -25.30 -9.72 15.66
N LYS A 4 -26.26 -10.34 16.34
CA LYS A 4 -27.37 -9.61 16.97
C LYS A 4 -26.99 -8.86 18.25
N ASP A 5 -25.89 -9.23 18.87
CA ASP A 5 -25.34 -8.63 20.08
C ASP A 5 -24.49 -7.36 19.82
N GLU A 6 -24.16 -7.09 18.55
CA GLU A 6 -23.37 -5.93 18.15
C GLU A 6 -24.23 -4.77 17.66
N LEU A 7 -23.70 -3.55 17.77
CA LEU A 7 -24.28 -2.35 17.16
C LEU A 7 -23.82 -2.25 15.72
N TYR A 8 -24.73 -1.98 14.78
CA TYR A 8 -24.39 -1.69 13.37
C TYR A 8 -24.87 -0.31 12.96
N LEU A 9 -24.05 0.36 12.17
CA LEU A 9 -24.38 1.63 11.59
C LEU A 9 -25.00 1.40 10.19
N VAL A 10 -26.06 2.10 9.83
CA VAL A 10 -26.72 1.98 8.53
C VAL A 10 -26.51 3.26 7.73
N ALA A 11 -25.84 3.19 6.59
CA ALA A 11 -25.68 4.32 5.69
C ALA A 11 -27.03 4.64 5.02
N LEU A 12 -27.67 5.72 5.44
CA LEU A 12 -29.00 6.14 5.02
C LEU A 12 -28.93 7.37 4.11
N SER A 13 -29.17 7.18 2.80
CA SER A 13 -29.25 8.28 1.82
C SER A 13 -30.67 8.82 1.61
N GLY A 14 -31.68 8.13 2.09
CA GLY A 14 -33.09 8.41 1.80
C GLY A 14 -33.64 7.66 0.58
N GLY A 15 -32.79 7.14 -0.30
CA GLY A 15 -33.18 6.34 -1.45
C GLY A 15 -33.68 4.94 -1.07
N ALA A 16 -34.43 4.29 -1.98
CA ALA A 16 -35.12 3.02 -1.71
C ALA A 16 -34.20 1.95 -1.09
N ASP A 17 -32.98 1.77 -1.60
CA ASP A 17 -32.07 0.72 -1.14
C ASP A 17 -31.65 0.91 0.31
N SER A 18 -31.27 2.15 0.68
CA SER A 18 -30.87 2.49 2.04
C SER A 18 -32.05 2.46 3.03
N VAL A 19 -33.23 2.87 2.59
CA VAL A 19 -34.46 2.81 3.38
C VAL A 19 -34.88 1.35 3.59
N CYS A 20 -34.87 0.52 2.55
CA CYS A 20 -35.12 -0.91 2.64
C CYS A 20 -34.16 -1.60 3.62
N LEU A 21 -32.85 -1.30 3.49
CA LEU A 21 -31.84 -1.85 4.40
C LEU A 21 -32.14 -1.53 5.86
N LEU A 22 -32.43 -0.26 6.17
CA LEU A 22 -32.76 0.17 7.52
C LEU A 22 -34.02 -0.55 8.05
N ARG A 23 -35.08 -0.62 7.21
CA ARG A 23 -36.35 -1.27 7.58
C ARG A 23 -36.18 -2.77 7.83
N CYS A 24 -35.44 -3.47 6.95
CA CYS A 24 -35.20 -4.90 7.09
C CYS A 24 -34.39 -5.21 8.34
N LEU A 25 -33.29 -4.50 8.58
CA LEU A 25 -32.44 -4.76 9.74
C LEU A 25 -33.16 -4.43 11.07
N LYS A 26 -33.97 -3.36 11.09
CA LYS A 26 -34.81 -3.02 12.27
C LYS A 26 -35.84 -4.11 12.53
N ALA A 27 -36.56 -4.57 11.48
CA ALA A 27 -37.55 -5.63 11.60
C ALA A 27 -36.95 -6.96 12.05
N LEU A 28 -35.72 -7.23 11.68
CA LEU A 28 -34.95 -8.42 12.13
C LEU A 28 -34.40 -8.29 13.55
N GLY A 29 -34.58 -7.14 14.21
CA GLY A 29 -34.20 -6.94 15.61
C GLY A 29 -32.71 -6.71 15.83
N TYR A 30 -31.99 -6.15 14.85
CA TYR A 30 -30.60 -5.71 15.04
C TYR A 30 -30.53 -4.40 15.82
N ARG A 31 -29.46 -4.19 16.58
CA ARG A 31 -29.16 -2.91 17.22
C ARG A 31 -28.58 -1.98 16.16
N LEU A 32 -29.24 -0.86 15.88
CA LEU A 32 -28.93 -0.01 14.76
C LEU A 32 -28.86 1.46 15.15
N GLU A 33 -27.93 2.17 14.52
CA GLU A 33 -27.94 3.61 14.39
C GLU A 33 -27.72 3.98 12.92
N ALA A 34 -28.28 5.07 12.46
CA ALA A 34 -28.19 5.49 11.07
C ALA A 34 -27.12 6.57 10.86
N ILE A 35 -26.51 6.61 9.68
CA ILE A 35 -25.58 7.67 9.26
C ILE A 35 -26.13 8.30 8.00
N HIS A 36 -26.35 9.62 8.00
CA HIS A 36 -26.63 10.39 6.80
C HIS A 36 -25.46 11.33 6.49
N CYS A 37 -24.97 11.30 5.25
CA CYS A 37 -23.87 12.13 4.76
C CYS A 37 -24.43 13.16 3.77
N ASN A 38 -24.48 14.44 4.17
CA ASN A 38 -24.85 15.54 3.30
C ASN A 38 -23.59 16.17 2.67
N PHE A 39 -23.42 15.98 1.36
CA PHE A 39 -22.26 16.47 0.61
C PHE A 39 -22.43 17.90 0.10
N ARG A 40 -23.58 18.54 0.35
CA ARG A 40 -23.91 19.92 -0.06
C ARG A 40 -23.72 20.19 -1.56
N LEU A 41 -23.99 19.20 -2.39
CA LEU A 41 -23.78 19.28 -3.84
C LEU A 41 -25.01 19.75 -4.61
N ARG A 42 -26.23 19.55 -4.05
CA ARG A 42 -27.53 19.76 -4.72
C ARG A 42 -28.40 20.84 -4.04
N GLY A 43 -27.84 21.67 -3.17
CA GLY A 43 -28.58 22.73 -2.47
C GLY A 43 -29.80 22.18 -1.72
N GLU A 44 -31.01 22.76 -1.99
CA GLU A 44 -32.27 22.43 -1.30
C GLU A 44 -32.65 20.94 -1.39
N GLU A 45 -32.28 20.23 -2.46
CA GLU A 45 -32.53 18.79 -2.52
C GLU A 45 -31.74 18.03 -1.47
N SER A 46 -30.49 18.42 -1.21
CA SER A 46 -29.68 17.79 -0.16
C SER A 46 -30.27 18.01 1.23
N ASP A 47 -30.84 19.18 1.48
CA ASP A 47 -31.46 19.52 2.76
C ASP A 47 -32.81 18.79 2.93
N ARG A 48 -33.60 18.68 1.86
CA ARG A 48 -34.81 17.86 1.84
C ARG A 48 -34.51 16.39 2.14
N ASP A 49 -33.47 15.84 1.54
CA ASP A 49 -33.07 14.44 1.73
C ASP A 49 -32.63 14.18 3.17
N GLU A 50 -31.92 15.13 3.78
CA GLU A 50 -31.55 15.09 5.20
C GLU A 50 -32.78 15.13 6.12
N LEU A 51 -33.72 16.05 5.87
CA LEU A 51 -34.95 16.14 6.64
C LEU A 51 -35.77 14.85 6.58
N PHE A 52 -35.88 14.23 5.40
CA PHE A 52 -36.54 12.94 5.23
C PHE A 52 -35.85 11.85 6.10
N CYS A 53 -34.51 11.77 6.06
CA CYS A 53 -33.76 10.81 6.87
C CYS A 53 -33.97 11.03 8.38
N GLN A 54 -33.99 12.28 8.84
CA GLN A 54 -34.27 12.64 10.23
C GLN A 54 -35.69 12.19 10.66
N GLU A 55 -36.70 12.48 9.82
CA GLU A 55 -38.08 12.12 10.10
C GLU A 55 -38.27 10.59 10.12
N LEU A 56 -37.66 9.88 9.16
CA LEU A 56 -37.71 8.42 9.10
C LEU A 56 -37.08 7.79 10.35
N CYS A 57 -35.90 8.24 10.74
CA CYS A 57 -35.20 7.72 11.91
C CYS A 57 -35.99 7.99 13.20
N ARG A 58 -36.59 9.19 13.34
CA ARG A 58 -37.47 9.54 14.45
C ARG A 58 -38.68 8.61 14.53
N LYS A 59 -39.36 8.32 13.40
CA LYS A 59 -40.50 7.41 13.32
C LYS A 59 -40.14 5.96 13.67
N LEU A 60 -38.91 5.56 13.36
CA LEU A 60 -38.42 4.20 13.62
C LEU A 60 -37.74 4.03 14.98
N ASP A 61 -37.60 5.11 15.74
CA ASP A 61 -36.81 5.13 16.97
C ASP A 61 -35.39 4.56 16.73
N VAL A 62 -34.67 5.18 15.78
CA VAL A 62 -33.28 4.86 15.43
C VAL A 62 -32.47 6.14 15.55
N PRO A 63 -31.39 6.16 16.36
CA PRO A 63 -30.49 7.30 16.42
C PRO A 63 -29.88 7.62 15.04
N LEU A 64 -29.73 8.91 14.71
CA LEU A 64 -29.19 9.36 13.44
C LEU A 64 -27.97 10.27 13.65
N HIS A 65 -26.86 9.88 13.02
CA HIS A 65 -25.64 10.70 12.91
C HIS A 65 -25.64 11.47 11.60
N LEU A 66 -25.51 12.79 11.68
CA LEU A 66 -25.42 13.67 10.52
C LEU A 66 -23.99 14.11 10.28
N ALA A 67 -23.54 14.03 9.03
CA ALA A 67 -22.24 14.52 8.61
C ALA A 67 -22.39 15.45 7.41
N HIS A 68 -21.80 16.64 7.51
CA HIS A 68 -21.78 17.62 6.44
C HIS A 68 -20.36 17.79 5.90
N PHE A 69 -20.19 17.78 4.57
CA PHE A 69 -18.90 17.86 3.94
C PHE A 69 -18.76 19.03 2.96
N ASP A 70 -17.60 19.71 2.99
CA ASP A 70 -17.17 20.57 1.88
C ASP A 70 -16.51 19.71 0.79
N THR A 71 -17.35 19.02 0.02
CA THR A 71 -16.89 18.09 -1.01
C THR A 71 -16.13 18.81 -2.13
N ARG A 72 -16.54 20.05 -2.47
CA ARG A 72 -15.87 20.83 -3.53
C ARG A 72 -14.50 21.33 -3.10
N GLY A 73 -14.35 21.75 -1.84
CA GLY A 73 -13.07 22.11 -1.24
C GLY A 73 -12.11 20.93 -1.22
N TYR A 74 -12.58 19.77 -0.77
CA TYR A 74 -11.80 18.54 -0.75
C TYR A 74 -11.33 18.12 -2.16
N ALA A 75 -12.25 18.11 -3.14
CA ALA A 75 -11.93 17.74 -4.52
C ALA A 75 -10.82 18.62 -5.13
N ARG A 76 -10.88 19.95 -4.88
CA ARG A 76 -9.86 20.89 -5.33
C ARG A 76 -8.50 20.67 -4.66
N LEU A 77 -8.51 20.44 -3.34
CA LEU A 77 -7.27 20.26 -2.56
C LEU A 77 -6.53 18.97 -2.97
N HIS A 78 -7.27 17.90 -3.21
CA HIS A 78 -6.71 16.57 -3.51
C HIS A 78 -6.63 16.26 -5.02
N HIS A 79 -7.04 17.19 -5.90
CA HIS A 79 -7.05 17.02 -7.36
C HIS A 79 -7.79 15.77 -7.82
N VAL A 80 -8.93 15.48 -7.20
CA VAL A 80 -9.81 14.34 -7.54
C VAL A 80 -11.17 14.82 -8.07
N SER A 81 -11.91 13.94 -8.73
CA SER A 81 -13.29 14.26 -9.13
C SER A 81 -14.20 14.46 -7.92
N ILE A 82 -15.29 15.23 -8.08
CA ILE A 82 -16.29 15.45 -7.01
C ILE A 82 -16.86 14.11 -6.52
N GLU A 83 -17.09 13.17 -7.42
CA GLU A 83 -17.58 11.83 -7.10
C GLU A 83 -16.56 11.04 -6.23
N MET A 84 -15.30 11.07 -6.63
CA MET A 84 -14.20 10.44 -5.85
C MET A 84 -14.08 11.11 -4.48
N ALA A 85 -14.13 12.44 -4.41
CA ALA A 85 -14.10 13.18 -3.15
C ALA A 85 -15.25 12.79 -2.22
N ALA A 86 -16.49 12.74 -2.74
CA ALA A 86 -17.65 12.30 -1.97
C ALA A 86 -17.51 10.86 -1.46
N ARG A 87 -16.95 9.98 -2.30
CA ARG A 87 -16.69 8.59 -1.93
C ARG A 87 -15.62 8.49 -0.84
N GLU A 88 -14.50 9.15 -0.97
CA GLU A 88 -13.41 9.14 0.01
C GLU A 88 -13.87 9.69 1.36
N LEU A 89 -14.54 10.84 1.38
CA LEU A 89 -15.10 11.46 2.58
C LEU A 89 -16.11 10.55 3.27
N ARG A 90 -17.01 9.92 2.51
CA ARG A 90 -18.00 8.97 3.01
C ARG A 90 -17.35 7.80 3.74
N TYR A 91 -16.44 7.10 3.07
CA TYR A 91 -15.83 5.89 3.65
C TYR A 91 -14.86 6.20 4.80
N ALA A 92 -14.15 7.34 4.74
CA ALA A 92 -13.35 7.81 5.86
C ALA A 92 -14.21 8.09 7.10
N HIS A 93 -15.36 8.79 6.91
CA HIS A 93 -16.31 9.06 7.99
C HIS A 93 -16.90 7.76 8.57
N PHE A 94 -17.30 6.81 7.72
CA PHE A 94 -17.81 5.52 8.16
C PHE A 94 -16.82 4.77 9.05
N LYS A 95 -15.54 4.70 8.64
CA LYS A 95 -14.49 4.05 9.42
C LYS A 95 -14.26 4.72 10.77
N ASN A 96 -14.19 6.05 10.79
CA ASN A 96 -13.96 6.79 12.01
C ASN A 96 -15.12 6.61 12.98
N LEU A 97 -16.36 6.84 12.52
CA LEU A 97 -17.55 6.70 13.38
C LEU A 97 -17.73 5.26 13.89
N CYS A 98 -17.49 4.26 13.04
CA CYS A 98 -17.52 2.85 13.43
C CYS A 98 -16.54 2.56 14.58
N LYS A 99 -15.32 3.09 14.49
CA LYS A 99 -14.31 2.95 15.53
C LYS A 99 -14.67 3.70 16.81
N ASP A 100 -15.13 4.96 16.68
CA ASP A 100 -15.44 5.83 17.82
C ASP A 100 -16.60 5.27 18.66
N MET A 101 -17.55 4.62 18.01
CA MET A 101 -18.73 4.01 18.66
C MET A 101 -18.51 2.54 19.07
N GLY A 102 -17.39 1.93 18.70
CA GLY A 102 -17.19 0.50 18.91
C GLY A 102 -18.24 -0.36 18.19
N ALA A 103 -18.75 0.11 17.02
CA ALA A 103 -19.73 -0.61 16.25
C ALA A 103 -19.11 -1.80 15.50
N GLY A 104 -19.87 -2.88 15.33
CA GLY A 104 -19.45 -4.07 14.59
C GLY A 104 -19.23 -3.81 13.08
N GLY A 105 -19.81 -2.73 12.55
CA GLY A 105 -19.59 -2.31 11.16
C GLY A 105 -20.66 -1.38 10.63
N VAL A 106 -20.51 -1.02 9.35
CA VAL A 106 -21.42 -0.14 8.60
C VAL A 106 -22.12 -0.91 7.49
N CYS A 107 -23.44 -0.97 7.51
CA CYS A 107 -24.24 -1.59 6.48
C CYS A 107 -24.57 -0.59 5.38
N VAL A 108 -24.34 -0.97 4.11
CA VAL A 108 -24.63 -0.15 2.93
C VAL A 108 -25.60 -0.86 1.98
N GLY A 109 -26.47 -0.10 1.31
CA GLY A 109 -27.59 -0.59 0.53
C GLY A 109 -27.24 -1.08 -0.89
N HIS A 110 -26.06 -1.66 -1.13
CA HIS A 110 -25.77 -2.29 -2.42
C HIS A 110 -26.59 -3.57 -2.58
N HIS A 111 -27.16 -3.76 -3.78
CA HIS A 111 -28.03 -4.90 -4.11
C HIS A 111 -27.47 -5.73 -5.29
N LYS A 112 -28.20 -6.77 -5.66
CA LYS A 112 -27.82 -7.73 -6.69
C LYS A 112 -27.46 -7.07 -8.02
N ASP A 113 -28.30 -6.11 -8.49
CA ASP A 113 -28.10 -5.46 -9.78
C ASP A 113 -26.86 -4.56 -9.80
N ASP A 114 -26.50 -3.92 -8.67
CA ASP A 114 -25.23 -3.17 -8.54
C ASP A 114 -24.01 -4.09 -8.75
N SER A 115 -24.12 -5.35 -8.32
CA SER A 115 -23.05 -6.33 -8.53
C SER A 115 -22.89 -6.68 -10.00
N VAL A 116 -24.01 -6.87 -10.74
CA VAL A 116 -23.99 -7.10 -12.20
C VAL A 116 -23.37 -5.90 -12.94
N GLU A 117 -23.81 -4.68 -12.61
CA GLU A 117 -23.25 -3.46 -13.18
C GLU A 117 -21.73 -3.39 -12.97
N THR A 118 -21.29 -3.69 -11.74
CA THR A 118 -19.86 -3.66 -11.37
C THR A 118 -19.06 -4.72 -12.14
N ILE A 119 -19.58 -5.93 -12.30
CA ILE A 119 -18.94 -7.00 -13.07
C ILE A 119 -18.74 -6.57 -14.52
N LEU A 120 -19.79 -6.03 -15.16
CA LEU A 120 -19.74 -5.59 -16.55
C LEU A 120 -18.77 -4.42 -16.75
N ILE A 121 -18.77 -3.43 -15.86
CA ILE A 121 -17.83 -2.31 -15.89
C ILE A 121 -16.38 -2.83 -15.75
N ASN A 122 -16.16 -3.75 -14.83
CA ASN A 122 -14.84 -4.33 -14.58
C ASN A 122 -14.35 -5.18 -15.76
N LEU A 123 -15.26 -5.93 -16.40
CA LEU A 123 -14.95 -6.68 -17.62
C LEU A 123 -14.46 -5.76 -18.73
N VAL A 124 -15.17 -4.66 -18.99
CA VAL A 124 -14.79 -3.65 -20.00
C VAL A 124 -13.47 -2.96 -19.66
N ARG A 125 -13.16 -2.82 -18.37
CA ARG A 125 -11.89 -2.21 -17.87
C ARG A 125 -10.73 -3.18 -17.80
N SER A 126 -10.92 -4.46 -18.12
CA SER A 126 -9.87 -5.49 -18.02
C SER A 126 -9.22 -5.59 -16.63
N THR A 127 -10.04 -5.62 -15.56
CA THR A 127 -9.53 -5.61 -14.17
C THR A 127 -9.04 -6.99 -13.69
N GLY A 128 -9.05 -8.01 -14.53
CA GLY A 128 -8.68 -9.38 -14.17
C GLY A 128 -9.75 -10.12 -13.35
N ILE A 129 -9.43 -11.33 -12.91
CA ILE A 129 -10.40 -12.23 -12.28
C ILE A 129 -10.99 -11.68 -10.99
N HIS A 130 -10.22 -10.95 -10.17
CA HIS A 130 -10.72 -10.34 -8.93
C HIS A 130 -11.82 -9.30 -9.19
N GLY A 131 -11.73 -8.55 -10.28
CA GLY A 131 -12.76 -7.59 -10.65
C GLY A 131 -14.06 -8.23 -11.13
N LEU A 132 -14.01 -9.50 -11.56
CA LEU A 132 -15.16 -10.24 -12.06
C LEU A 132 -15.94 -11.00 -10.98
N THR A 133 -15.48 -10.97 -9.73
CA THR A 133 -16.19 -11.59 -8.60
C THR A 133 -17.37 -10.78 -8.09
N GLY A 134 -17.62 -9.60 -8.67
CA GLY A 134 -18.69 -8.69 -8.26
C GLY A 134 -18.36 -7.88 -7.01
N ILE A 135 -19.41 -7.48 -6.29
CA ILE A 135 -19.26 -6.72 -5.05
C ILE A 135 -19.17 -7.70 -3.88
N ALA A 136 -18.09 -7.63 -3.10
CA ALA A 136 -17.92 -8.46 -1.93
C ALA A 136 -18.99 -8.16 -0.85
N PRO A 137 -19.58 -9.18 -0.21
CA PRO A 137 -20.55 -9.00 0.86
C PRO A 137 -20.00 -8.25 2.09
N GLU A 138 -18.72 -8.39 2.32
CA GLU A 138 -17.97 -7.76 3.40
C GLU A 138 -16.63 -7.26 2.88
N ASN A 139 -16.25 -6.07 3.31
CA ASN A 139 -14.93 -5.51 3.05
C ASN A 139 -14.55 -4.55 4.18
N ASP A 140 -13.55 -4.92 4.99
CA ASP A 140 -13.17 -4.22 6.21
C ASP A 140 -14.41 -4.09 7.15
N CYS A 141 -14.76 -2.90 7.59
CA CYS A 141 -15.95 -2.66 8.41
C CYS A 141 -17.26 -2.47 7.62
N ILE A 142 -17.28 -2.69 6.30
CA ILE A 142 -18.43 -2.43 5.44
C ILE A 142 -19.16 -3.72 5.09
N TYR A 143 -20.44 -3.81 5.43
CA TYR A 143 -21.33 -4.93 5.14
C TYR A 143 -22.39 -4.58 4.09
N ARG A 144 -22.79 -5.54 3.27
CA ARG A 144 -23.76 -5.35 2.18
C ARG A 144 -24.85 -6.43 2.23
N PRO A 145 -25.79 -6.31 3.18
CA PRO A 145 -26.79 -7.36 3.38
C PRO A 145 -27.77 -7.55 2.22
N LEU A 146 -27.99 -6.51 1.39
CA LEU A 146 -28.95 -6.56 0.28
C LEU A 146 -28.38 -7.17 -1.02
N LEU A 147 -27.14 -7.67 -1.06
CA LEU A 147 -26.60 -8.32 -2.26
C LEU A 147 -27.37 -9.60 -2.68
N CYS A 148 -28.20 -10.14 -1.81
CA CYS A 148 -29.05 -11.30 -2.10
C CYS A 148 -30.38 -10.95 -2.79
N VAL A 149 -30.76 -9.67 -2.87
CA VAL A 149 -32.04 -9.21 -3.46
C VAL A 149 -31.81 -8.25 -4.62
N SER A 150 -32.78 -8.22 -5.55
CA SER A 150 -32.80 -7.30 -6.68
C SER A 150 -33.43 -5.96 -6.32
N ARG A 151 -33.20 -4.95 -7.17
CA ARG A 151 -33.87 -3.65 -7.05
C ARG A 151 -35.38 -3.76 -7.05
N LYS A 152 -35.93 -4.66 -7.87
CA LYS A 152 -37.36 -4.92 -7.93
C LYS A 152 -37.90 -5.43 -6.60
N GLU A 153 -37.25 -6.46 -6.01
CA GLU A 153 -37.65 -7.01 -4.71
C GLU A 153 -37.60 -5.95 -3.60
N ILE A 154 -36.62 -5.04 -3.65
CA ILE A 154 -36.51 -3.90 -2.72
C ILE A 154 -37.71 -2.98 -2.85
N THR A 155 -38.07 -2.55 -4.07
CA THR A 155 -39.19 -1.63 -4.30
C THR A 155 -40.55 -2.29 -4.00
N ASP A 156 -40.71 -3.56 -4.32
CA ASP A 156 -41.95 -4.31 -4.04
C ASP A 156 -42.15 -4.45 -2.51
N TYR A 157 -41.05 -4.75 -1.74
CA TYR A 157 -41.12 -4.78 -0.30
C TYR A 157 -41.49 -3.43 0.32
N LEU A 158 -40.84 -2.34 -0.10
CA LEU A 158 -41.16 -1.00 0.41
C LEU A 158 -42.61 -0.60 0.11
N HIS A 159 -43.13 -0.96 -1.06
CA HIS A 159 -44.51 -0.76 -1.42
C HIS A 159 -45.47 -1.56 -0.52
N THR A 160 -45.13 -2.83 -0.24
CA THR A 160 -45.95 -3.71 0.62
C THR A 160 -46.06 -3.15 2.04
N ILE A 161 -45.01 -2.56 2.59
CA ILE A 161 -45.02 -1.95 3.93
C ILE A 161 -45.39 -0.48 3.93
N GLN A 162 -45.85 0.04 2.77
CA GLN A 162 -46.24 1.46 2.57
C GLN A 162 -45.15 2.45 3.05
N GLN A 163 -43.89 2.12 2.80
CA GLN A 163 -42.76 2.95 3.18
C GLN A 163 -42.34 3.84 2.03
N ASN A 164 -42.46 5.16 2.23
CA ASN A 164 -41.98 6.16 1.25
C ASN A 164 -40.45 6.23 1.28
N TYR A 165 -39.86 6.61 0.16
CA TYR A 165 -38.45 6.88 -0.06
C TYR A 165 -38.24 8.00 -1.06
N ILE A 166 -37.07 8.57 -1.10
CA ILE A 166 -36.70 9.64 -2.04
C ILE A 166 -36.33 9.03 -3.38
N THR A 167 -36.89 9.57 -4.45
CA THR A 167 -36.43 9.27 -5.81
C THR A 167 -35.44 10.34 -6.23
N ASP A 168 -34.17 9.92 -6.41
CA ASP A 168 -33.08 10.82 -6.76
C ASP A 168 -33.21 11.25 -8.24
N SER A 169 -33.29 12.54 -8.49
CA SER A 169 -33.33 13.13 -9.85
C SER A 169 -31.99 12.90 -10.59
N THR A 170 -30.89 12.71 -9.86
CA THR A 170 -29.56 12.48 -10.43
C THR A 170 -29.27 11.03 -10.86
N ASN A 171 -30.16 10.09 -10.58
CA ASN A 171 -30.07 8.73 -11.15
C ASN A 171 -30.03 8.73 -12.70
N LEU A 172 -30.32 9.87 -13.32
CA LEU A 172 -30.24 10.09 -14.77
C LEU A 172 -28.88 10.62 -15.23
N VAL A 173 -27.98 11.10 -14.34
CA VAL A 173 -26.77 11.86 -14.74
C VAL A 173 -25.48 11.46 -14.00
N ALA A 174 -25.54 10.80 -12.85
CA ALA A 174 -24.43 10.75 -11.90
C ALA A 174 -23.23 9.84 -12.29
N ASP A 175 -23.45 8.76 -13.02
CA ASP A 175 -22.37 7.89 -13.55
C ASP A 175 -22.72 7.48 -14.97
N VAL A 176 -22.18 8.15 -15.95
CA VAL A 176 -22.45 7.89 -17.39
C VAL A 176 -22.20 6.41 -17.72
N GLN A 177 -21.16 5.78 -17.17
CA GLN A 177 -20.86 4.37 -17.45
C GLN A 177 -21.85 3.42 -16.76
N ARG A 178 -22.17 3.66 -15.48
CA ARG A 178 -23.10 2.83 -14.72
C ARG A 178 -24.53 2.93 -15.26
N ASN A 179 -24.99 4.14 -15.58
CA ASN A 179 -26.27 4.35 -16.19
C ASN A 179 -26.36 3.69 -17.57
N LYS A 180 -25.30 3.75 -18.38
CA LYS A 180 -25.25 3.07 -19.67
C LYS A 180 -25.34 1.55 -19.51
N MET A 181 -24.66 0.97 -18.52
CA MET A 181 -24.80 -0.47 -18.22
C MET A 181 -26.25 -0.81 -17.86
N ARG A 182 -26.88 -0.03 -16.98
CA ARG A 182 -28.24 -0.27 -16.49
C ARG A 182 -29.31 -0.09 -17.56
N LEU A 183 -29.24 0.98 -18.37
CA LEU A 183 -30.31 1.39 -19.28
C LEU A 183 -30.16 0.79 -20.68
N GLU A 184 -28.96 0.44 -21.11
CA GLU A 184 -28.69 -0.02 -22.47
C GLU A 184 -28.15 -1.45 -22.50
N VAL A 185 -27.05 -1.72 -21.78
CA VAL A 185 -26.29 -2.98 -21.91
C VAL A 185 -27.04 -4.15 -21.26
N ILE A 186 -27.52 -3.99 -20.03
CA ILE A 186 -28.23 -5.05 -19.33
C ILE A 186 -29.53 -5.44 -20.05
N PRO A 187 -30.42 -4.50 -20.49
CA PRO A 187 -31.58 -4.85 -21.26
C PRO A 187 -31.24 -5.55 -22.59
N LEU A 188 -30.16 -5.16 -23.25
CA LEU A 188 -29.70 -5.84 -24.46
C LEU A 188 -29.27 -7.29 -24.16
N LEU A 189 -28.55 -7.54 -23.07
CA LEU A 189 -28.18 -8.90 -22.67
C LEU A 189 -29.42 -9.73 -22.30
N GLU A 190 -30.41 -9.14 -21.65
CA GLU A 190 -31.68 -9.81 -21.31
C GLU A 190 -32.51 -10.12 -22.54
N SER A 191 -32.44 -9.31 -23.61
CA SER A 191 -33.09 -9.63 -24.88
C SER A 191 -32.48 -10.87 -25.56
N VAL A 192 -31.19 -11.15 -25.30
CA VAL A 192 -30.51 -12.38 -25.77
C VAL A 192 -30.87 -13.57 -24.87
N ASN A 193 -30.84 -13.36 -23.55
CA ASN A 193 -31.22 -14.36 -22.58
C ASN A 193 -31.87 -13.69 -21.36
N PRO A 194 -33.18 -13.93 -21.11
CA PRO A 194 -33.91 -13.33 -19.99
C PRO A 194 -33.26 -13.58 -18.60
N ALA A 195 -32.45 -14.64 -18.47
CA ALA A 195 -31.72 -14.97 -17.25
C ALA A 195 -30.29 -14.36 -17.22
N ALA A 196 -29.95 -13.42 -18.11
CA ALA A 196 -28.59 -12.91 -18.27
C ALA A 196 -27.99 -12.37 -16.95
N GLN A 197 -28.71 -11.56 -16.21
CA GLN A 197 -28.23 -11.02 -14.92
C GLN A 197 -27.96 -12.15 -13.92
N GLN A 198 -28.87 -13.13 -13.80
CA GLN A 198 -28.71 -14.25 -12.89
C GLN A 198 -27.49 -15.11 -13.28
N ASN A 199 -27.29 -15.37 -14.57
CA ASN A 199 -26.16 -16.13 -15.08
C ASN A 199 -24.82 -15.43 -14.86
N ILE A 200 -24.77 -14.11 -15.02
CA ILE A 200 -23.59 -13.27 -14.71
C ILE A 200 -23.22 -13.41 -13.23
N LEU A 201 -24.21 -13.27 -12.34
CA LEU A 201 -23.99 -13.42 -10.90
C LEU A 201 -23.52 -14.82 -10.51
N GLN A 202 -24.13 -15.88 -11.07
CA GLN A 202 -23.69 -17.24 -10.80
C GLN A 202 -22.25 -17.49 -11.28
N THR A 203 -21.88 -16.91 -12.42
CA THR A 203 -20.51 -16.97 -12.91
C THR A 203 -19.54 -16.23 -11.96
N ALA A 204 -19.92 -15.05 -11.49
CA ALA A 204 -19.13 -14.28 -10.54
C ALA A 204 -18.94 -15.01 -9.20
N LEU A 205 -19.96 -15.67 -8.68
CA LEU A 205 -19.85 -16.49 -7.45
C LEU A 205 -18.87 -17.65 -7.63
N ARG A 206 -18.95 -18.37 -8.76
CA ARG A 206 -17.98 -19.44 -9.08
C ARG A 206 -16.55 -18.90 -9.22
N LEU A 207 -16.39 -17.73 -9.83
CA LEU A 207 -15.09 -17.06 -9.89
C LEU A 207 -14.60 -16.65 -8.52
N ALA A 208 -15.47 -16.21 -7.61
CA ALA A 208 -15.10 -15.86 -6.25
C ALA A 208 -14.56 -17.08 -5.48
N ASP A 209 -15.15 -18.26 -5.65
CA ASP A 209 -14.64 -19.49 -5.06
C ASP A 209 -13.25 -19.83 -5.61
N VAL A 210 -13.08 -19.75 -6.94
CA VAL A 210 -11.76 -19.98 -7.58
C VAL A 210 -10.71 -19.00 -7.09
N VAL A 211 -11.06 -17.70 -6.99
CA VAL A 211 -10.17 -16.66 -6.48
C VAL A 211 -9.79 -16.93 -5.03
N SER A 212 -10.72 -17.36 -4.18
CA SER A 212 -10.45 -17.71 -2.78
C SER A 212 -9.44 -18.85 -2.66
N ILE A 213 -9.62 -19.91 -3.46
CA ILE A 213 -8.67 -21.04 -3.50
C ILE A 213 -7.30 -20.58 -3.99
N LEU A 214 -7.28 -19.78 -5.06
CA LEU A 214 -6.06 -19.27 -5.67
C LEU A 214 -5.29 -18.36 -4.72
N ASP A 215 -5.97 -17.43 -4.07
CA ASP A 215 -5.35 -16.52 -3.10
C ASP A 215 -4.80 -17.28 -1.89
N GLY A 216 -5.52 -18.26 -1.37
CA GLY A 216 -5.04 -19.13 -0.30
C GLY A 216 -3.78 -19.93 -0.69
N TRP A 217 -3.70 -20.41 -1.93
CA TRP A 217 -2.49 -21.05 -2.45
C TRP A 217 -1.35 -20.03 -2.63
N MET A 218 -1.64 -18.86 -3.18
CA MET A 218 -0.65 -17.79 -3.38
C MET A 218 -0.04 -17.30 -2.07
N GLU A 219 -0.81 -17.23 -0.99
CA GLU A 219 -0.30 -16.90 0.34
C GLU A 219 0.76 -17.88 0.86
N GLN A 220 0.71 -19.11 0.40
CA GLN A 220 1.70 -20.14 0.79
C GLN A 220 2.97 -20.06 -0.06
N VAL A 221 2.83 -19.84 -1.37
CA VAL A 221 3.94 -19.94 -2.33
C VAL A 221 4.59 -18.61 -2.68
N ALA A 222 3.82 -17.50 -2.71
CA ALA A 222 4.30 -16.18 -3.13
C ALA A 222 4.63 -15.29 -1.92
N ARG A 223 5.69 -15.68 -1.19
CA ARG A 223 6.12 -14.94 0.01
C ARG A 223 7.46 -14.28 -0.19
N TRP A 224 7.51 -12.98 0.06
CA TRP A 224 8.75 -12.26 0.15
C TRP A 224 9.60 -12.72 1.33
N LYS A 225 10.88 -12.94 1.09
CA LYS A 225 11.86 -13.31 2.13
C LYS A 225 12.63 -12.07 2.55
N PRO A 226 12.45 -11.55 3.78
CA PRO A 226 13.17 -10.36 4.23
C PRO A 226 14.67 -10.67 4.42
N ARG A 227 15.51 -9.73 3.99
CA ARG A 227 16.96 -9.76 4.22
C ARG A 227 17.47 -8.33 4.36
N GLY A 228 17.71 -7.91 5.61
CA GLY A 228 17.99 -6.51 5.93
C GLY A 228 16.85 -5.59 5.52
N PRO A 229 17.09 -4.48 4.82
CA PRO A 229 16.06 -3.54 4.40
C PRO A 229 15.36 -3.94 3.09
N TYR A 230 15.61 -5.14 2.58
CA TYR A 230 15.10 -5.61 1.29
C TYR A 230 14.29 -6.88 1.44
N TRP A 231 13.41 -7.12 0.45
CA TRP A 231 12.66 -8.37 0.32
C TRP A 231 13.04 -9.07 -0.98
N TYR A 232 13.23 -10.39 -0.92
CA TYR A 232 13.71 -11.21 -2.02
C TYR A 232 12.68 -12.27 -2.39
N PHE A 233 12.54 -12.51 -3.70
CA PHE A 233 11.75 -13.61 -4.23
C PHE A 233 12.48 -14.25 -5.43
N PRO A 234 12.60 -15.60 -5.49
CA PRO A 234 13.30 -16.26 -6.57
C PRO A 234 12.55 -16.06 -7.91
N LEU A 235 13.23 -15.52 -8.90
CA LEU A 235 12.63 -15.23 -10.20
C LEU A 235 12.14 -16.49 -10.91
N LYS A 236 12.78 -17.64 -10.69
CA LYS A 236 12.36 -18.95 -11.23
C LYS A 236 10.99 -19.41 -10.74
N GLU A 237 10.53 -18.90 -9.59
CA GLU A 237 9.22 -19.21 -9.03
C GLU A 237 8.12 -18.29 -9.61
N VAL A 238 8.48 -17.28 -10.40
CA VAL A 238 7.56 -16.44 -11.19
C VAL A 238 7.19 -17.19 -12.48
N THR A 239 6.44 -18.26 -12.36
CA THR A 239 6.04 -19.12 -13.48
C THR A 239 4.98 -18.48 -14.37
N HIS A 240 4.11 -17.67 -13.79
CA HIS A 240 3.01 -16.99 -14.45
C HIS A 240 2.99 -15.50 -14.05
N GLU A 241 2.46 -14.66 -14.94
CA GLU A 241 2.30 -13.23 -14.68
C GLU A 241 1.47 -12.95 -13.42
N TYR A 242 0.47 -13.78 -13.15
CA TYR A 242 -0.36 -13.69 -11.97
C TYR A 242 0.44 -13.78 -10.66
N VAL A 243 1.49 -14.62 -10.59
CA VAL A 243 2.39 -14.70 -9.43
C VAL A 243 3.06 -13.36 -9.18
N LEU A 244 3.53 -12.73 -10.25
CA LEU A 244 4.17 -11.42 -10.16
C LEU A 244 3.16 -10.33 -9.74
N TRP A 245 1.97 -10.34 -10.34
CA TRP A 245 0.89 -9.43 -9.96
C TRP A 245 0.53 -9.59 -8.48
N TYR A 246 0.37 -10.83 -8.00
CA TYR A 246 0.05 -11.11 -6.60
C TYR A 246 1.13 -10.60 -5.64
N LEU A 247 2.41 -10.82 -5.96
CA LEU A 247 3.54 -10.32 -5.19
C LEU A 247 3.57 -8.78 -5.13
N LEU A 248 3.11 -8.10 -6.19
CA LEU A 248 3.23 -6.64 -6.34
C LEU A 248 1.95 -5.86 -6.04
N LYS A 249 0.79 -6.52 -5.86
CA LYS A 249 -0.54 -5.88 -5.72
C LYS A 249 -0.61 -4.80 -4.63
N ASN A 250 0.15 -4.96 -3.54
CA ASN A 250 0.14 -4.05 -2.39
C ASN A 250 1.25 -2.98 -2.43
N TYR A 251 2.06 -2.95 -3.50
CA TYR A 251 3.23 -2.07 -3.61
C TYR A 251 3.07 -1.00 -4.69
N HIS A 252 1.85 -0.73 -5.13
CA HIS A 252 1.47 0.34 -6.08
C HIS A 252 2.16 0.27 -7.45
N PHE A 253 2.51 -0.91 -7.94
CA PHE A 253 2.91 -1.09 -9.32
C PHE A 253 1.67 -1.14 -10.21
N SER A 254 1.67 -0.42 -11.32
CA SER A 254 0.58 -0.45 -12.31
C SER A 254 0.60 -1.77 -13.10
N SER A 255 -0.55 -2.18 -13.66
CA SER A 255 -0.64 -3.38 -14.51
C SER A 255 0.39 -3.34 -15.65
N LYS A 256 0.53 -2.19 -16.33
CA LYS A 256 1.55 -2.02 -17.38
C LYS A 256 2.98 -2.24 -16.91
N GLN A 257 3.28 -1.87 -15.65
CA GLN A 257 4.59 -2.16 -15.07
C GLN A 257 4.75 -3.65 -14.79
N VAL A 258 3.72 -4.32 -14.26
CA VAL A 258 3.74 -5.77 -14.02
C VAL A 258 3.96 -6.53 -15.33
N ASP A 259 3.22 -6.19 -16.40
CA ASP A 259 3.38 -6.77 -17.74
C ASP A 259 4.83 -6.59 -18.24
N ASN A 260 5.38 -5.38 -18.11
CA ASN A 260 6.75 -5.07 -18.52
C ASN A 260 7.81 -5.82 -17.72
N ILE A 261 7.63 -5.95 -16.39
CA ILE A 261 8.52 -6.72 -15.52
C ILE A 261 8.48 -8.19 -15.94
N TYR A 262 7.29 -8.75 -16.14
CA TYR A 262 7.12 -10.15 -16.53
C TYR A 262 7.76 -10.44 -17.92
N ALA A 263 7.55 -9.57 -18.90
CA ALA A 263 8.14 -9.69 -20.24
C ALA A 263 9.68 -9.66 -20.19
N ASN A 264 10.26 -8.88 -19.27
CA ASN A 264 11.71 -8.72 -19.15
C ASN A 264 12.37 -9.66 -18.10
N ARG A 265 11.62 -10.59 -17.49
CA ARG A 265 12.12 -11.41 -16.39
C ARG A 265 13.39 -12.23 -16.73
N ASN A 266 13.52 -12.67 -17.96
CA ASN A 266 14.66 -13.50 -18.38
C ASN A 266 15.92 -12.67 -18.74
N ASN A 267 15.75 -11.41 -19.14
CA ASN A 267 16.83 -10.56 -19.65
C ASN A 267 16.96 -9.23 -18.88
N GLY A 268 16.30 -9.14 -17.73
CA GLY A 268 16.17 -7.87 -17.01
C GLY A 268 17.20 -7.65 -15.89
N SER A 269 18.27 -8.46 -15.77
CA SER A 269 19.24 -8.28 -14.69
C SER A 269 19.83 -6.86 -14.67
N GLY A 270 19.76 -6.21 -13.50
CA GLY A 270 20.15 -4.81 -13.32
C GLY A 270 19.06 -3.79 -13.64
N ARG A 271 17.88 -4.18 -14.15
CA ARG A 271 16.75 -3.26 -14.39
C ARG A 271 15.99 -2.98 -13.12
N VAL A 272 15.54 -1.72 -13.00
CA VAL A 272 14.76 -1.21 -11.86
C VAL A 272 13.44 -0.66 -12.37
N TRP A 273 12.36 -0.99 -11.68
CA TRP A 273 11.03 -0.39 -11.85
C TRP A 273 10.63 0.31 -10.56
N ILE A 274 10.02 1.48 -10.70
CA ILE A 274 9.70 2.37 -9.58
C ILE A 274 8.19 2.56 -9.52
N SER A 275 7.60 2.25 -8.37
CA SER A 275 6.22 2.57 -8.03
C SER A 275 6.15 3.85 -7.18
N LYS A 276 4.94 4.21 -6.71
CA LYS A 276 4.79 5.34 -5.78
C LYS A 276 5.52 5.15 -4.45
N THR A 277 5.66 3.91 -3.98
CA THR A 277 6.16 3.58 -2.64
C THR A 277 7.37 2.67 -2.62
N HIS A 278 7.64 1.93 -3.71
CA HIS A 278 8.68 0.90 -3.75
C HIS A 278 9.46 0.91 -5.07
N GLU A 279 10.64 0.34 -5.02
CA GLU A 279 11.48 0.00 -6.16
C GLU A 279 11.62 -1.52 -6.27
N LEU A 280 11.55 -2.06 -7.49
CA LEU A 280 11.78 -3.46 -7.78
C LEU A 280 12.98 -3.60 -8.70
N LEU A 281 13.93 -4.45 -8.32
CA LEU A 281 15.12 -4.78 -9.09
C LEU A 281 15.09 -6.26 -9.47
N ILE A 282 15.45 -6.60 -10.69
CA ILE A 282 15.85 -7.96 -11.06
C ILE A 282 17.37 -8.07 -10.91
N ASP A 283 17.85 -8.93 -10.02
CA ASP A 283 19.27 -9.16 -9.80
C ASP A 283 19.56 -10.65 -9.61
N ARG A 284 20.42 -11.22 -10.46
CA ARG A 284 20.94 -12.60 -10.37
C ARG A 284 19.87 -13.66 -10.09
N GLY A 285 18.78 -13.61 -10.85
CA GLY A 285 17.67 -14.57 -10.71
C GLY A 285 16.80 -14.35 -9.49
N GLN A 286 16.86 -13.16 -8.88
CA GLN A 286 15.98 -12.74 -7.79
C GLN A 286 15.22 -11.47 -8.17
N LEU A 287 13.98 -11.38 -7.73
CA LEU A 287 13.29 -10.10 -7.54
C LEU A 287 13.73 -9.53 -6.21
N VAL A 288 14.15 -8.29 -6.19
CA VAL A 288 14.55 -7.56 -4.97
C VAL A 288 13.64 -6.35 -4.85
N LEU A 289 12.82 -6.32 -3.82
CA LEU A 289 11.92 -5.21 -3.51
C LEU A 289 12.52 -4.36 -2.40
N ALA A 290 12.48 -3.04 -2.57
CA ALA A 290 12.92 -2.06 -1.60
C ALA A 290 11.88 -0.97 -1.41
N GLN A 291 11.73 -0.44 -0.21
CA GLN A 291 10.99 0.78 0.00
C GLN A 291 11.71 1.94 -0.68
N ARG A 292 10.97 2.75 -1.43
CA ARG A 292 11.50 3.95 -2.07
C ARG A 292 11.96 4.94 -0.99
N ASN A 293 13.18 5.37 -1.11
CA ASN A 293 13.72 6.43 -0.26
C ASN A 293 14.17 7.57 -1.17
N ASP A 294 13.43 8.66 -1.15
CA ASP A 294 13.71 9.86 -1.94
C ASP A 294 14.64 10.84 -1.19
N GLU A 295 15.03 10.53 0.05
CA GLU A 295 15.98 11.37 0.78
C GLU A 295 17.38 11.28 0.14
N PRO A 296 17.99 12.41 -0.20
CA PRO A 296 19.34 12.42 -0.70
C PRO A 296 20.30 11.91 0.39
N GLN A 297 21.23 11.07 -0.01
CA GLN A 297 22.29 10.63 0.90
C GLN A 297 23.12 11.83 1.35
N LYS A 298 23.34 11.92 2.66
CA LYS A 298 24.03 13.04 3.27
C LYS A 298 25.54 12.81 3.29
N THR A 299 26.29 13.90 3.25
CA THR A 299 27.70 13.93 3.59
C THR A 299 27.85 14.62 4.93
N ILE A 300 28.56 13.99 5.88
CA ILE A 300 28.88 14.62 7.16
C ILE A 300 30.38 14.76 7.33
N ILE A 301 30.77 15.93 7.84
CA ILE A 301 32.16 16.23 8.21
C ILE A 301 32.32 15.94 9.70
N ILE A 302 33.37 15.21 10.05
CA ILE A 302 33.69 14.75 11.41
C ILE A 302 35.02 15.40 11.79
N PRO A 303 35.01 16.53 12.51
CA PRO A 303 36.22 17.30 12.82
C PRO A 303 37.12 16.62 13.84
N GLU A 304 36.55 15.83 14.75
CA GLU A 304 37.27 15.17 15.86
C GLU A 304 36.56 13.90 16.33
N PRO A 305 37.15 13.05 17.16
CA PRO A 305 36.45 11.92 17.78
C PRO A 305 35.21 12.37 18.57
N GLY A 306 34.12 11.61 18.42
CA GLY A 306 32.80 11.97 19.03
C GLY A 306 31.67 11.12 18.51
N VAL A 307 30.42 11.54 18.77
CA VAL A 307 29.20 10.90 18.26
C VAL A 307 28.45 11.85 17.32
N TYR A 308 28.27 11.43 16.08
CA TYR A 308 27.67 12.24 15.04
C TYR A 308 26.41 11.58 14.51
N ARG A 309 25.36 12.35 14.29
CA ARG A 309 24.11 11.85 13.72
C ARG A 309 24.18 11.94 12.20
N TYR A 310 24.04 10.79 11.54
CA TYR A 310 23.97 10.72 10.07
C TYR A 310 22.54 10.98 9.56
N ASP A 311 21.54 10.24 10.11
CA ASP A 311 20.12 10.41 9.81
C ASP A 311 19.25 10.14 11.05
N ALA A 312 17.95 9.91 10.87
CA ALA A 312 17.03 9.63 11.97
C ALA A 312 17.36 8.33 12.73
N THR A 313 17.96 7.34 12.04
CA THR A 313 18.18 5.97 12.53
C THR A 313 19.63 5.60 12.69
N LEU A 314 20.56 6.35 12.09
CA LEU A 314 21.98 6.02 12.02
C LEU A 314 22.84 7.11 12.68
N LYS A 315 23.71 6.68 13.59
CA LYS A 315 24.76 7.50 14.20
C LYS A 315 26.12 6.83 13.96
N VAL A 316 27.16 7.63 13.88
CA VAL A 316 28.54 7.15 13.86
C VAL A 316 29.24 7.63 15.14
N ARG A 317 29.92 6.72 15.83
CA ARG A 317 30.73 7.00 17.00
C ARG A 317 32.21 6.78 16.66
N LEU A 318 33.03 7.77 16.95
CA LEU A 318 34.47 7.69 16.86
C LEU A 318 35.06 7.79 18.27
N SER A 319 35.86 6.83 18.64
CA SER A 319 36.55 6.83 19.94
C SER A 319 38.04 6.44 19.77
N VAL A 320 38.86 7.06 20.60
CA VAL A 320 40.33 6.84 20.60
C VAL A 320 40.67 6.03 21.82
N THR A 321 41.50 4.99 21.64
CA THR A 321 41.96 4.11 22.71
C THR A 321 43.45 3.78 22.52
N THR A 322 44.16 3.54 23.60
CA THR A 322 45.54 3.02 23.53
C THR A 322 45.53 1.60 22.97
N ALA A 323 46.52 1.27 22.16
CA ALA A 323 46.63 -0.06 21.58
C ALA A 323 46.85 -1.11 22.69
N PRO A 324 46.02 -2.18 22.77
CA PRO A 324 46.25 -3.26 23.70
C PRO A 324 47.48 -4.06 23.28
N THR A 325 48.18 -4.67 24.26
CA THR A 325 49.39 -5.50 24.06
C THR A 325 49.14 -6.72 23.15
N SER A 326 47.87 -7.12 22.95
CA SER A 326 47.43 -8.12 21.99
C SER A 326 46.21 -7.63 21.24
N VAL A 327 46.28 -7.52 19.90
CA VAL A 327 45.20 -7.07 19.06
C VAL A 327 44.20 -8.22 18.84
N GLN A 328 43.16 -8.28 19.67
CA GLN A 328 41.99 -9.10 19.33
C GLN A 328 41.09 -8.28 18.37
N THR A 329 41.13 -8.62 17.08
CA THR A 329 40.25 -8.05 16.08
C THR A 329 38.83 -8.59 16.30
N VAL A 330 37.95 -7.78 16.86
CA VAL A 330 36.50 -8.08 16.89
C VAL A 330 35.99 -8.07 15.46
N LYS A 331 35.49 -9.22 15.00
CA LYS A 331 34.90 -9.38 13.64
C LYS A 331 33.46 -8.81 13.55
N ASP A 332 33.25 -7.58 14.00
CA ASP A 332 31.95 -6.90 13.77
C ASP A 332 32.10 -5.96 12.56
N LYS A 333 31.33 -6.20 11.54
CA LYS A 333 31.33 -5.39 10.32
C LYS A 333 30.91 -3.93 10.57
N ARG A 334 30.15 -3.66 11.63
CA ARG A 334 29.72 -2.31 12.02
C ARG A 334 30.85 -1.51 12.67
N CYS A 335 31.98 -2.15 12.97
CA CYS A 335 33.12 -1.51 13.60
C CYS A 335 34.36 -1.59 12.71
N ALA A 336 35.05 -0.47 12.58
CA ALA A 336 36.38 -0.40 12.01
C ALA A 336 37.38 0.03 13.06
N TYR A 337 38.53 -0.63 13.08
CA TYR A 337 39.68 -0.32 13.94
C TYR A 337 40.88 0.02 13.08
N MET A 338 41.43 1.21 13.24
CA MET A 338 42.51 1.71 12.41
C MET A 338 43.54 2.46 13.25
N ASP A 339 44.72 2.62 12.70
CA ASP A 339 45.78 3.42 13.28
C ASP A 339 45.38 4.89 13.28
N PHE A 340 45.33 5.50 14.46
CA PHE A 340 44.85 6.91 14.60
C PHE A 340 45.74 7.88 13.86
N ASP A 341 47.07 7.67 13.86
CA ASP A 341 48.04 8.57 13.23
C ASP A 341 47.95 8.57 11.70
N LYS A 342 47.26 7.57 11.14
CA LYS A 342 46.98 7.44 9.71
C LYS A 342 45.57 7.96 9.30
N ALA A 343 44.81 8.41 10.27
CA ALA A 343 43.46 8.97 10.05
C ALA A 343 43.49 10.50 10.18
N SER A 344 43.81 11.18 9.10
CA SER A 344 43.95 12.66 9.10
C SER A 344 42.59 13.36 9.15
N PHE A 345 42.26 13.99 10.26
CA PHE A 345 41.04 14.76 10.45
C PHE A 345 41.07 16.10 9.68
N PRO A 346 39.89 16.70 9.30
CA PRO A 346 38.57 16.15 9.51
C PRO A 346 38.27 14.93 8.62
N LEU A 347 37.57 13.94 9.17
CA LEU A 347 37.08 12.81 8.39
C LEU A 347 35.74 13.17 7.73
N VAL A 348 35.43 12.48 6.62
CA VAL A 348 34.19 12.69 5.88
C VAL A 348 33.50 11.36 5.67
N LEU A 349 32.28 11.23 6.17
CA LEU A 349 31.39 10.12 5.87
C LEU A 349 30.45 10.53 4.73
N ARG A 350 30.56 9.88 3.58
CA ARG A 350 29.84 10.23 2.36
C ARG A 350 29.40 9.02 1.55
N PRO A 351 28.44 9.19 0.61
CA PRO A 351 28.16 8.19 -0.41
C PRO A 351 29.39 7.89 -1.28
N VAL A 352 29.39 6.69 -1.89
CA VAL A 352 30.34 6.34 -2.93
C VAL A 352 30.19 7.26 -4.14
N GLN A 353 31.32 7.73 -4.66
CA GLN A 353 31.38 8.55 -5.88
C GLN A 353 31.91 7.76 -7.08
N PRO A 354 31.57 8.15 -8.30
CA PRO A 354 32.23 7.61 -9.50
C PRO A 354 33.75 7.76 -9.40
N ALA A 355 34.48 6.75 -9.83
CA ALA A 355 35.94 6.71 -9.80
C ALA A 355 36.60 6.59 -8.39
N ASP A 356 35.86 6.41 -7.32
CA ASP A 356 36.41 6.07 -6.00
C ASP A 356 37.33 4.85 -6.09
N ARG A 357 38.52 4.99 -5.54
CA ARG A 357 39.52 3.92 -5.49
C ARG A 357 40.03 3.76 -4.07
N PHE A 358 40.32 2.53 -3.68
CA PHE A 358 40.98 2.25 -2.39
C PHE A 358 41.84 1.00 -2.49
N GLN A 359 42.71 0.82 -1.56
CA GLN A 359 43.49 -0.42 -1.38
C GLN A 359 42.79 -1.25 -0.30
N PRO A 360 42.08 -2.35 -0.66
CA PRO A 360 41.45 -3.20 0.35
C PRO A 360 42.47 -3.83 1.29
N PHE A 361 42.11 -3.94 2.57
CA PHE A 361 42.96 -4.58 3.58
C PHE A 361 43.49 -5.95 3.13
N GLY A 362 44.84 -6.14 3.17
CA GLY A 362 45.51 -7.35 2.74
C GLY A 362 45.76 -7.48 1.24
N MET A 363 45.45 -6.48 0.43
CA MET A 363 45.73 -6.46 -1.02
C MET A 363 46.94 -5.55 -1.32
N LYS A 364 47.73 -5.95 -2.35
CA LYS A 364 48.71 -5.07 -2.97
C LYS A 364 48.07 -4.30 -4.10
N GLY A 365 48.15 -2.96 -4.07
CA GLY A 365 47.61 -2.09 -5.10
C GLY A 365 46.14 -1.64 -4.85
N THR A 366 45.72 -0.63 -5.64
CA THR A 366 44.40 -0.01 -5.55
C THR A 366 43.41 -0.65 -6.49
N LYS A 367 42.13 -0.66 -6.10
CA LYS A 367 41.03 -1.18 -6.88
C LYS A 367 39.92 -0.11 -6.98
N LEU A 368 39.22 -0.04 -8.12
CA LEU A 368 37.98 0.74 -8.21
C LEU A 368 36.96 0.19 -7.22
N LEU A 369 36.29 1.07 -6.50
CA LEU A 369 35.30 0.67 -5.51
C LEU A 369 34.08 0.01 -6.19
N SER A 370 33.69 0.46 -7.39
CA SER A 370 32.67 -0.18 -8.22
C SER A 370 32.96 -1.65 -8.53
N ASP A 371 34.25 -1.96 -8.87
CA ASP A 371 34.68 -3.32 -9.14
C ASP A 371 34.72 -4.16 -7.88
N TYR A 372 35.21 -3.58 -6.76
CA TYR A 372 35.17 -4.23 -5.46
C TYR A 372 33.75 -4.63 -5.08
N MET A 373 32.78 -3.71 -5.17
CA MET A 373 31.38 -3.98 -4.88
C MET A 373 30.78 -5.05 -5.81
N THR A 374 31.21 -5.07 -7.07
CA THR A 374 30.78 -6.09 -8.07
C THR A 374 31.30 -7.47 -7.69
N ASP A 375 32.57 -7.58 -7.32
CA ASP A 375 33.18 -8.85 -6.87
C ASP A 375 32.54 -9.36 -5.57
N ARG A 376 32.12 -8.44 -4.70
CA ARG A 376 31.37 -8.76 -3.47
C ARG A 376 29.92 -9.15 -3.77
N LYS A 377 29.52 -9.12 -5.04
CA LYS A 377 28.17 -9.44 -5.50
C LYS A 377 27.09 -8.55 -4.86
N MET A 378 27.42 -7.31 -4.57
CA MET A 378 26.46 -6.34 -4.06
C MET A 378 25.41 -6.05 -5.14
N SER A 379 24.13 -6.01 -4.76
CA SER A 379 23.03 -5.59 -5.62
C SER A 379 23.12 -4.10 -5.96
N LEU A 380 22.41 -3.66 -6.99
CA LEU A 380 22.37 -2.24 -7.34
C LEU A 380 21.84 -1.37 -6.18
N PHE A 381 20.90 -1.88 -5.39
CA PHE A 381 20.37 -1.17 -4.22
C PHE A 381 21.43 -1.05 -3.11
N GLU A 382 22.19 -2.10 -2.85
CA GLU A 382 23.31 -2.06 -1.88
C GLU A 382 24.39 -1.10 -2.35
N LYS A 383 24.77 -1.15 -3.63
CA LYS A 383 25.77 -0.22 -4.21
C LYS A 383 25.35 1.24 -4.09
N ARG A 384 24.07 1.55 -4.36
CA ARG A 384 23.54 2.92 -4.22
C ARG A 384 23.56 3.44 -2.78
N ARG A 385 23.45 2.57 -1.78
CA ARG A 385 23.44 2.93 -0.36
C ARG A 385 24.79 2.86 0.30
N GLN A 386 25.81 2.36 -0.41
CA GLN A 386 27.14 2.20 0.15
C GLN A 386 27.76 3.55 0.52
N GLN A 387 28.36 3.59 1.70
CA GLN A 387 29.06 4.76 2.23
C GLN A 387 30.54 4.46 2.37
N VAL A 388 31.34 5.51 2.36
CA VAL A 388 32.76 5.48 2.63
C VAL A 388 33.13 6.52 3.69
N LEU A 389 34.05 6.16 4.56
CA LEU A 389 34.76 7.09 5.44
C LEU A 389 36.08 7.48 4.80
N THR A 390 36.30 8.79 4.58
CA THR A 390 37.54 9.32 3.98
C THR A 390 38.25 10.24 4.94
N ASP A 391 39.52 10.50 4.71
CA ASP A 391 40.27 11.60 5.32
C ASP A 391 39.97 12.93 4.61
N HIS A 392 40.60 14.02 5.06
CA HIS A 392 40.46 15.37 4.49
C HIS A 392 41.00 15.47 3.06
N GLN A 393 41.86 14.56 2.63
CA GLN A 393 42.43 14.51 1.27
C GLN A 393 41.56 13.66 0.32
N GLY A 394 40.54 13.01 0.85
CA GLY A 394 39.62 12.16 0.07
C GLY A 394 40.07 10.69 -0.03
N HIS A 395 41.13 10.29 0.65
CA HIS A 395 41.54 8.88 0.69
C HIS A 395 40.52 8.06 1.49
N ILE A 396 40.04 6.95 0.92
CA ILE A 396 39.10 6.06 1.58
C ILE A 396 39.84 5.28 2.67
N LEU A 397 39.41 5.44 3.92
CA LEU A 397 39.89 4.71 5.08
C LEU A 397 39.06 3.46 5.33
N TRP A 398 37.76 3.52 5.11
CA TRP A 398 36.85 2.43 5.37
C TRP A 398 35.67 2.44 4.38
N VAL A 399 35.45 1.33 3.71
CA VAL A 399 34.18 1.05 3.05
C VAL A 399 33.23 0.53 4.13
N VAL A 400 32.25 1.34 4.50
CA VAL A 400 31.44 1.17 5.72
C VAL A 400 30.76 -0.21 5.73
N GLU A 401 30.87 -0.91 6.85
CA GLU A 401 30.34 -2.27 7.08
C GLU A 401 30.89 -3.35 6.11
N GLU A 402 31.89 -3.02 5.25
CA GLU A 402 32.49 -3.94 4.30
C GLU A 402 33.99 -4.18 4.54
N ARG A 403 34.86 -3.17 4.34
CA ARG A 403 36.30 -3.40 4.38
C ARG A 403 37.05 -2.15 4.74
N LEU A 404 38.05 -2.32 5.63
CA LEU A 404 39.07 -1.32 5.94
C LEU A 404 40.03 -1.18 4.77
N ALA A 405 40.61 0.01 4.57
CA ALA A 405 41.69 0.23 3.64
C ALA A 405 43.02 -0.23 4.26
N ASP A 406 43.94 -0.81 3.46
CA ASP A 406 45.20 -1.35 3.93
C ASP A 406 46.16 -0.29 4.51
N PRO A 407 46.25 0.94 3.96
CA PRO A 407 47.15 1.97 4.49
C PRO A 407 46.86 2.37 5.93
N CYS A 408 45.60 2.30 6.39
CA CYS A 408 45.23 2.68 7.75
C CYS A 408 45.12 1.50 8.72
N LYS A 409 45.60 0.32 8.33
CA LYS A 409 45.65 -0.85 9.22
C LYS A 409 46.54 -0.63 10.45
N MET A 410 46.15 -1.26 11.54
CA MET A 410 46.99 -1.36 12.74
C MET A 410 48.22 -2.25 12.46
N THR A 411 49.34 -1.88 13.01
CA THR A 411 50.60 -2.62 12.98
C THR A 411 51.14 -2.82 14.41
N THR A 412 52.25 -3.54 14.56
CA THR A 412 52.92 -3.68 15.87
C THR A 412 53.48 -2.36 16.40
N ALA A 413 53.62 -1.33 15.55
CA ALA A 413 54.05 0.01 15.91
C ALA A 413 52.89 0.96 16.30
N THR A 414 51.64 0.57 16.09
CA THR A 414 50.50 1.40 16.41
C THR A 414 50.35 1.59 17.92
N GLN A 415 50.39 2.84 18.37
CA GLN A 415 50.24 3.20 19.78
C GLN A 415 48.81 3.59 20.12
N THR A 416 48.11 4.22 19.18
CA THR A 416 46.76 4.77 19.36
C THR A 416 45.82 4.22 18.27
N ILE A 417 44.65 3.75 18.69
CA ILE A 417 43.64 3.16 17.81
C ILE A 417 42.43 4.10 17.70
N LEU A 418 42.01 4.37 16.47
CA LEU A 418 40.71 4.96 16.19
C LEU A 418 39.71 3.82 15.96
N LYS A 419 38.71 3.73 16.85
CA LYS A 419 37.53 2.88 16.66
C LYS A 419 36.42 3.71 16.04
N VAL A 420 35.89 3.28 14.91
CA VAL A 420 34.71 3.84 14.28
C VAL A 420 33.58 2.81 14.33
N GLU A 421 32.40 3.19 14.81
CA GLU A 421 31.29 2.29 15.06
C GLU A 421 29.98 2.89 14.51
N MET A 422 29.26 2.10 13.69
CA MET A 422 27.94 2.46 13.18
C MET A 422 26.88 2.00 14.18
N LEU A 423 26.12 2.97 14.75
CA LEU A 423 25.07 2.75 15.73
C LEU A 423 23.71 2.92 15.05
N ARG A 424 22.91 1.88 15.01
CA ARG A 424 21.51 1.93 14.54
C ARG A 424 20.59 1.98 15.76
N SER A 425 19.66 2.97 15.78
CA SER A 425 18.63 3.13 16.81
C SER A 425 17.43 2.26 16.48
#